data_3bb8595c935166d2d7be2a2a5a48a988
#
_entry.id   3bb8595c935166d2d7be2a2a5a48a988
#
_cell.length_a   1.000
_cell.length_b   1.000
_cell.length_c   1.000
_cell.angle_alpha   90.00
_cell.angle_beta   90.00
_cell.angle_gamma   90.00
#
_symmetry.space_group_name_H-M   'P 1'
#
loop_
_entity.id
_entity.type
_entity.pdbx_description
1 polymer ?
#
loop_
_entity_poly.entity_id
_entity_poly.type
_entity_poly.pdbx_seq_one_letter_code
_entity_poly.pdbx_strand_id
1 'polypeptide(L)'
;MTLHFIRSLTESKDNREIIQNKLAFKKDELDPVMSEATIKYHFDGLASKYFERYNKGEGDAKFNYGGAMLHNLFFENLCPARAANKPNGISKEIIDKKYSDFDKFKEAVEKEFMAAQGSNWIYMDDSGSLNTIHNHEYKKDMKIALLIDAWEHAWALDYQQDKAKYLDNIWRIIDWDIVNGRLGV
;
A
#
# COMPACT_ATOMS: atom_id res chain seq x y z
N MET A 1 13.75 -58.84 2.92
CA MET A 1 12.85 -57.90 2.21
C MET A 1 12.49 -56.82 3.18
N THR A 2 13.16 -55.66 3.06
CA THR A 2 13.00 -54.54 3.97
C THR A 2 12.19 -53.47 3.23
N LEU A 3 10.92 -53.29 3.63
CA LEU A 3 10.04 -52.27 3.09
C LEU A 3 10.48 -50.89 3.64
N HIS A 4 11.03 -50.07 2.77
CA HIS A 4 11.25 -48.64 3.05
C HIS A 4 9.92 -47.92 3.00
N PHE A 5 9.41 -47.52 4.18
CA PHE A 5 8.32 -46.58 4.31
C PHE A 5 8.86 -45.18 3.98
N ILE A 6 8.58 -44.69 2.77
CA ILE A 6 8.77 -43.28 2.43
C ILE A 6 7.65 -42.54 3.13
N ARG A 7 7.96 -41.93 4.27
CA ARG A 7 7.09 -41.01 4.98
C ARG A 7 7.09 -39.69 4.19
N SER A 8 6.07 -39.50 3.36
CA SER A 8 5.78 -38.22 2.75
C SER A 8 5.60 -37.19 3.87
N LEU A 9 6.57 -36.29 4.00
CA LEU A 9 6.42 -35.06 4.78
C LEU A 9 5.46 -34.17 4.03
N THR A 10 4.17 -34.31 4.29
CA THR A 10 3.18 -33.27 3.98
C THR A 10 3.52 -32.11 4.89
N GLU A 11 4.21 -31.10 4.36
CA GLU A 11 4.27 -29.78 4.97
C GLU A 11 2.82 -29.36 5.22
N SER A 12 2.47 -29.20 6.50
CA SER A 12 1.21 -28.60 6.88
C SER A 12 1.19 -27.18 6.30
N LYS A 13 0.45 -26.96 5.20
CA LYS A 13 0.07 -25.64 4.77
C LYS A 13 -0.57 -24.99 5.99
N ASP A 14 0.04 -23.93 6.52
CA ASP A 14 -0.60 -23.05 7.51
C ASP A 14 -1.77 -22.38 6.77
N ASN A 15 -2.92 -23.02 6.84
CA ASN A 15 -4.08 -22.81 5.98
C ASN A 15 -4.92 -21.67 6.55
N ARG A 16 -4.27 -20.55 6.95
CA ARG A 16 -4.99 -19.33 7.32
C ARG A 16 -5.27 -18.52 6.05
N GLU A 17 -6.54 -18.50 5.69
CA GLU A 17 -7.06 -17.66 4.62
C GLU A 17 -6.75 -16.20 4.95
N ILE A 18 -6.21 -15.45 3.96
CA ILE A 18 -6.02 -14.00 4.08
C ILE A 18 -7.27 -13.29 3.58
N ILE A 19 -7.63 -12.20 4.25
CA ILE A 19 -8.88 -11.47 4.00
C ILE A 19 -8.59 -10.05 3.55
N GLN A 20 -9.31 -9.60 2.53
CA GLN A 20 -9.31 -8.19 2.13
C GLN A 20 -10.09 -7.37 3.16
N ASN A 21 -9.45 -6.34 3.72
CA ASN A 21 -10.08 -5.43 4.66
C ASN A 21 -11.21 -4.64 3.97
N LYS A 22 -12.24 -4.28 4.72
CA LYS A 22 -13.28 -3.39 4.20
C LYS A 22 -12.75 -1.97 4.12
N LEU A 23 -13.23 -1.21 3.12
CA LEU A 23 -12.95 0.23 3.07
C LEU A 23 -13.62 0.93 4.26
N ALA A 24 -12.89 1.87 4.87
CA ALA A 24 -13.40 2.73 5.93
C ALA A 24 -14.21 3.94 5.39
N PHE A 25 -14.33 4.06 4.07
CA PHE A 25 -14.98 5.14 3.34
C PHE A 25 -15.83 4.59 2.18
N LYS A 26 -16.74 5.41 1.65
CA LYS A 26 -17.46 5.08 0.42
C LYS A 26 -16.56 5.34 -0.80
N LYS A 27 -16.76 4.58 -1.87
CA LYS A 27 -15.90 4.62 -3.06
C LYS A 27 -15.86 5.99 -3.76
N ASP A 28 -16.89 6.80 -3.60
CA ASP A 28 -17.01 8.15 -4.14
C ASP A 28 -16.44 9.24 -3.20
N GLU A 29 -16.10 8.90 -1.97
CA GLU A 29 -15.60 9.88 -0.99
C GLU A 29 -14.14 10.28 -1.18
N LEU A 30 -13.40 9.58 -2.05
CA LEU A 30 -12.02 9.97 -2.41
C LEU A 30 -11.98 10.98 -3.58
N ASP A 31 -13.11 11.25 -4.23
CA ASP A 31 -13.21 12.24 -5.30
C ASP A 31 -12.85 13.65 -4.76
N PRO A 32 -12.14 14.47 -5.52
CA PRO A 32 -11.62 14.29 -6.88
C PRO A 32 -10.20 13.72 -6.96
N VAL A 33 -9.67 13.11 -5.90
CA VAL A 33 -8.31 12.53 -5.88
C VAL A 33 -8.27 11.17 -6.56
N MET A 34 -9.21 10.31 -6.23
CA MET A 34 -9.46 9.04 -6.90
C MET A 34 -10.95 8.91 -7.17
N SER A 35 -11.32 8.69 -8.42
CA SER A 35 -12.72 8.51 -8.79
C SER A 35 -13.29 7.18 -8.28
N GLU A 36 -14.62 7.11 -8.15
CA GLU A 36 -15.30 5.86 -7.84
C GLU A 36 -14.92 4.73 -8.83
N ALA A 37 -14.71 5.08 -10.11
CA ALA A 37 -14.32 4.12 -11.13
C ALA A 37 -12.92 3.55 -10.84
N THR A 38 -11.97 4.39 -10.46
CA THR A 38 -10.61 3.96 -10.05
C THR A 38 -10.70 3.05 -8.82
N ILE A 39 -11.48 3.41 -7.81
CA ILE A 39 -11.61 2.57 -6.61
C ILE A 39 -12.28 1.21 -6.94
N LYS A 40 -13.32 1.18 -7.74
CA LYS A 40 -13.92 -0.09 -8.19
C LYS A 40 -12.93 -0.97 -8.95
N TYR A 41 -12.18 -0.39 -9.88
CA TYR A 41 -11.18 -1.13 -10.64
C TYR A 41 -10.05 -1.64 -9.74
N HIS A 42 -9.51 -0.77 -8.87
CA HIS A 42 -8.35 -1.05 -8.05
C HIS A 42 -8.70 -1.98 -6.87
N PHE A 43 -9.74 -1.66 -6.10
CA PHE A 43 -10.11 -2.41 -4.89
C PHE A 43 -10.90 -3.68 -5.20
N ASP A 44 -12.03 -3.56 -5.94
CA ASP A 44 -12.89 -4.71 -6.26
C ASP A 44 -12.30 -5.59 -7.37
N GLY A 45 -11.60 -4.98 -8.31
CA GLY A 45 -11.05 -5.67 -9.47
C GLY A 45 -9.67 -6.27 -9.23
N LEU A 46 -8.65 -5.43 -8.98
CA LEU A 46 -7.25 -5.87 -8.90
C LEU A 46 -6.89 -6.44 -7.53
N ALA A 47 -7.10 -5.65 -6.47
CA ALA A 47 -6.71 -6.06 -5.12
C ALA A 47 -7.38 -7.38 -4.73
N SER A 48 -8.70 -7.52 -4.92
CA SER A 48 -9.45 -8.72 -4.58
C SER A 48 -8.87 -10.00 -5.20
N LYS A 49 -8.34 -9.91 -6.43
CA LYS A 49 -7.76 -11.08 -7.12
C LYS A 49 -6.48 -11.59 -6.48
N TYR A 50 -5.69 -10.75 -5.80
CA TYR A 50 -4.51 -11.22 -5.07
C TYR A 50 -4.91 -12.09 -3.88
N PHE A 51 -5.97 -11.71 -3.14
CA PHE A 51 -6.53 -12.52 -2.05
C PHE A 51 -7.08 -13.83 -2.58
N GLU A 52 -7.91 -13.77 -3.62
CA GLU A 52 -8.51 -14.94 -4.25
C GLU A 52 -7.46 -15.95 -4.72
N ARG A 53 -6.46 -15.51 -5.49
CA ARG A 53 -5.40 -16.36 -6.02
C ARG A 53 -4.54 -16.96 -4.92
N TYR A 54 -4.17 -16.16 -3.92
CA TYR A 54 -3.39 -16.67 -2.79
C TYR A 54 -4.14 -17.76 -2.04
N ASN A 55 -5.41 -17.52 -1.69
CA ASN A 55 -6.24 -18.47 -0.95
C ASN A 55 -6.51 -19.77 -1.74
N LYS A 56 -6.64 -19.67 -3.07
CA LYS A 56 -6.77 -20.83 -3.96
C LYS A 56 -5.45 -21.54 -4.27
N GLY A 57 -4.31 -20.96 -3.90
CA GLY A 57 -3.00 -21.48 -4.27
C GLY A 57 -2.66 -21.35 -5.76
N GLU A 58 -3.22 -20.35 -6.44
CA GLU A 58 -3.04 -20.07 -7.86
C GLU A 58 -1.87 -19.09 -8.08
N GLY A 59 -1.03 -19.37 -9.08
CA GLY A 59 0.09 -18.51 -9.48
C GLY A 59 1.21 -18.45 -8.44
N ASP A 60 1.95 -17.33 -8.44
CA ASP A 60 3.04 -17.10 -7.48
C ASP A 60 2.50 -16.69 -6.11
N ALA A 61 2.70 -17.55 -5.11
CA ALA A 61 2.18 -17.33 -3.76
C ALA A 61 2.78 -16.09 -3.07
N LYS A 62 4.09 -15.80 -3.30
CA LYS A 62 4.76 -14.64 -2.69
C LYS A 62 4.24 -13.35 -3.30
N PHE A 63 4.12 -13.33 -4.64
CA PHE A 63 3.59 -12.18 -5.37
C PHE A 63 2.15 -11.87 -4.96
N ASN A 64 1.27 -12.88 -4.93
CA ASN A 64 -0.13 -12.70 -4.54
C ASN A 64 -0.27 -12.29 -3.07
N TYR A 65 0.51 -12.90 -2.16
CA TYR A 65 0.53 -12.51 -0.75
C TYR A 65 0.99 -11.05 -0.57
N GLY A 66 2.11 -10.68 -1.20
CA GLY A 66 2.62 -9.31 -1.14
C GLY A 66 1.62 -8.29 -1.70
N GLY A 67 1.02 -8.60 -2.86
CA GLY A 67 -0.03 -7.78 -3.45
C GLY A 67 -1.22 -7.59 -2.53
N ALA A 68 -1.71 -8.68 -1.92
CA ALA A 68 -2.82 -8.62 -0.97
C ALA A 68 -2.50 -7.74 0.25
N MET A 69 -1.34 -7.95 0.88
CA MET A 69 -0.95 -7.20 2.08
C MET A 69 -0.70 -5.72 1.79
N LEU A 70 -0.01 -5.40 0.69
CA LEU A 70 0.26 -4.01 0.31
C LEU A 70 -1.03 -3.25 -0.02
N HIS A 71 -1.99 -3.88 -0.73
CA HIS A 71 -3.28 -3.24 -0.98
C HIS A 71 -4.10 -3.04 0.29
N ASN A 72 -4.11 -3.99 1.24
CA ASN A 72 -4.75 -3.77 2.53
C ASN A 72 -4.14 -2.56 3.25
N LEU A 73 -2.80 -2.49 3.34
CA LEU A 73 -2.09 -1.37 3.97
C LEU A 73 -2.37 -0.03 3.26
N PHE A 74 -2.41 -0.05 1.93
CA PHE A 74 -2.66 1.16 1.13
C PHE A 74 -4.08 1.69 1.36
N PHE A 75 -5.11 0.86 1.16
CA PHE A 75 -6.50 1.31 1.34
C PHE A 75 -6.83 1.67 2.78
N GLU A 76 -6.17 1.04 3.77
CA GLU A 76 -6.34 1.38 5.18
C GLU A 76 -5.80 2.77 5.51
N ASN A 77 -4.73 3.25 4.85
CA ASN A 77 -4.22 4.60 5.08
C ASN A 77 -4.91 5.69 4.24
N LEU A 78 -6.09 5.41 3.72
CA LEU A 78 -6.89 6.39 3.00
C LEU A 78 -8.14 6.80 3.78
N CYS A 79 -8.55 8.06 3.60
CA CYS A 79 -9.76 8.63 4.17
C CYS A 79 -10.48 9.53 3.15
N PRO A 80 -11.75 9.91 3.39
CA PRO A 80 -12.47 10.87 2.54
C PRO A 80 -11.66 12.11 2.25
N ALA A 81 -11.74 12.60 1.00
CA ALA A 81 -10.93 13.72 0.52
C ALA A 81 -11.18 15.00 1.32
N ARG A 82 -10.10 15.65 1.72
CA ARG A 82 -10.11 16.91 2.50
C ARG A 82 -9.45 18.02 1.70
N ALA A 83 -9.96 19.23 1.81
CA ALA A 83 -9.37 20.40 1.12
C ALA A 83 -7.96 20.72 1.65
N ALA A 84 -7.77 20.57 2.96
CA ALA A 84 -6.46 20.71 3.62
C ALA A 84 -6.26 19.49 4.52
N ASN A 85 -5.24 18.70 4.22
CA ASN A 85 -4.88 17.52 5.00
C ASN A 85 -3.37 17.49 5.19
N LYS A 86 -2.93 17.40 6.43
CA LYS A 86 -1.52 17.49 6.82
C LYS A 86 -1.22 16.48 7.91
N PRO A 87 0.04 16.03 8.01
CA PRO A 87 0.48 15.22 9.15
C PRO A 87 0.23 15.94 10.47
N ASN A 88 -0.13 15.18 11.48
CA ASN A 88 -0.35 15.63 12.85
C ASN A 88 0.35 14.67 13.83
N GLY A 89 0.38 14.98 15.13
CA GLY A 89 0.93 14.09 16.15
C GLY A 89 2.33 13.57 15.80
N ILE A 90 2.54 12.27 15.98
CA ILE A 90 3.83 11.59 15.81
C ILE A 90 4.34 11.72 14.36
N SER A 91 3.48 11.57 13.37
CA SER A 91 3.88 11.71 11.96
C SER A 91 4.43 13.08 11.64
N LYS A 92 3.81 14.14 12.18
CA LYS A 92 4.30 15.50 12.03
C LYS A 92 5.68 15.67 12.67
N GLU A 93 5.87 15.20 13.90
CA GLU A 93 7.14 15.31 14.63
C GLU A 93 8.29 14.61 13.88
N ILE A 94 8.04 13.40 13.38
CA ILE A 94 9.04 12.63 12.61
C ILE A 94 9.37 13.34 11.31
N ILE A 95 8.35 13.82 10.56
CA ILE A 95 8.52 14.51 9.29
C ILE A 95 9.29 15.82 9.49
N ASP A 96 8.89 16.65 10.44
CA ASP A 96 9.55 17.92 10.72
C ASP A 96 11.02 17.70 11.13
N LYS A 97 11.29 16.72 11.99
CA LYS A 97 12.64 16.38 12.43
C LYS A 97 13.54 15.92 11.28
N LYS A 98 13.00 15.15 10.34
CA LYS A 98 13.81 14.50 9.29
C LYS A 98 13.89 15.30 8.01
N TYR A 99 12.81 16.00 7.65
CA TYR A 99 12.69 16.73 6.38
C TYR A 99 12.54 18.25 6.56
N SER A 100 12.50 18.74 7.78
CA SER A 100 12.28 20.14 8.18
C SER A 100 10.79 20.56 8.18
N ASP A 101 10.02 20.15 7.19
CA ASP A 101 8.59 20.40 7.09
C ASP A 101 7.90 19.43 6.13
N PHE A 102 6.57 19.53 6.04
CA PHE A 102 5.76 18.65 5.19
C PHE A 102 6.01 18.88 3.69
N ASP A 103 6.31 20.12 3.26
CA ASP A 103 6.57 20.38 1.84
C ASP A 103 7.88 19.74 1.40
N LYS A 104 8.92 19.79 2.23
CA LYS A 104 10.18 19.07 2.00
C LYS A 104 10.02 17.55 2.02
N PHE A 105 9.13 17.04 2.86
CA PHE A 105 8.77 15.62 2.84
C PHE A 105 8.10 15.23 1.52
N LYS A 106 7.14 16.03 1.02
CA LYS A 106 6.49 15.81 -0.28
C LYS A 106 7.50 15.82 -1.43
N GLU A 107 8.43 16.80 -1.45
CA GLU A 107 9.53 16.85 -2.43
C GLU A 107 10.38 15.57 -2.40
N ALA A 108 10.70 15.05 -1.21
CA ALA A 108 11.46 13.83 -1.07
C ALA A 108 10.69 12.59 -1.57
N VAL A 109 9.40 12.51 -1.26
CA VAL A 109 8.53 11.43 -1.77
C VAL A 109 8.40 11.51 -3.28
N GLU A 110 8.21 12.71 -3.84
CA GLU A 110 8.14 12.92 -5.29
C GLU A 110 9.41 12.44 -5.98
N LYS A 111 10.57 12.76 -5.44
CA LYS A 111 11.85 12.30 -5.98
C LYS A 111 11.94 10.78 -6.04
N GLU A 112 11.59 10.09 -4.96
CA GLU A 112 11.56 8.61 -4.92
C GLU A 112 10.53 8.04 -5.90
N PHE A 113 9.33 8.62 -5.92
CA PHE A 113 8.23 8.19 -6.79
C PHE A 113 8.57 8.33 -8.27
N MET A 114 9.17 9.46 -8.66
CA MET A 114 9.54 9.73 -10.05
C MET A 114 10.77 8.93 -10.50
N ALA A 115 11.68 8.60 -9.58
CA ALA A 115 12.84 7.77 -9.85
C ALA A 115 12.49 6.28 -9.99
N ALA A 116 11.40 5.84 -9.39
CA ALA A 116 10.97 4.45 -9.43
C ALA A 116 10.53 4.04 -10.85
N GLN A 117 11.22 3.04 -11.42
CA GLN A 117 10.90 2.49 -12.74
C GLN A 117 10.05 1.21 -12.59
N GLY A 118 9.02 1.08 -13.42
CA GLY A 118 8.11 -0.06 -13.39
C GLY A 118 7.11 0.03 -12.23
N SER A 119 6.72 -1.13 -11.72
CA SER A 119 5.68 -1.26 -10.70
C SER A 119 6.28 -1.21 -9.31
N ASN A 120 5.94 -0.19 -8.54
CA ASN A 120 6.56 0.07 -7.24
C ASN A 120 5.55 0.60 -6.22
N TRP A 121 5.95 0.55 -4.94
CA TRP A 121 5.31 1.19 -3.82
C TRP A 121 6.33 2.07 -3.12
N ILE A 122 5.95 3.27 -2.74
CA ILE A 122 6.78 4.16 -1.92
C ILE A 122 6.23 4.14 -0.51
N TYR A 123 7.08 3.91 0.48
CA TYR A 123 6.63 3.92 1.87
C TYR A 123 7.58 4.68 2.79
N MET A 124 6.99 5.24 3.83
CA MET A 124 7.71 5.76 4.98
C MET A 124 7.70 4.69 6.07
N ASP A 125 8.86 4.34 6.59
CA ASP A 125 8.98 3.43 7.72
C ASP A 125 8.77 4.11 9.08
N ASP A 126 8.86 3.36 10.17
CA ASP A 126 8.68 3.85 11.54
C ASP A 126 9.76 4.84 11.99
N SER A 127 10.90 4.89 11.31
CA SER A 127 11.96 5.90 11.51
C SER A 127 11.75 7.19 10.70
N GLY A 128 10.70 7.23 9.86
CA GLY A 128 10.44 8.29 8.89
C GLY A 128 11.29 8.20 7.62
N SER A 129 12.05 7.11 7.39
CA SER A 129 12.83 6.92 6.16
C SER A 129 11.93 6.53 5.00
N LEU A 130 12.21 7.09 3.82
CA LEU A 130 11.55 6.69 2.57
C LEU A 130 12.25 5.48 1.98
N ASN A 131 11.46 4.56 1.48
CA ASN A 131 11.90 3.31 0.90
C ASN A 131 10.99 2.92 -0.27
N THR A 132 11.50 2.05 -1.16
CA THR A 132 10.76 1.54 -2.32
C THR A 132 10.61 0.02 -2.22
N ILE A 133 9.39 -0.48 -2.48
CA ILE A 133 9.12 -1.90 -2.68
C ILE A 133 8.89 -2.13 -4.17
N HIS A 134 9.71 -2.96 -4.80
CA HIS A 134 9.53 -3.34 -6.19
C HIS A 134 8.47 -4.42 -6.34
N ASN A 135 7.61 -4.27 -7.33
CA ASN A 135 6.48 -5.18 -7.53
C ASN A 135 5.70 -5.40 -6.23
N HIS A 136 5.57 -6.64 -5.78
CA HIS A 136 4.95 -7.02 -4.51
C HIS A 136 5.94 -7.70 -3.56
N GLU A 137 7.19 -7.21 -3.49
CA GLU A 137 8.25 -7.78 -2.65
C GLU A 137 8.07 -7.45 -1.16
N TYR A 138 6.86 -7.69 -0.66
CA TYR A 138 6.48 -7.46 0.74
C TYR A 138 7.13 -8.49 1.67
N LYS A 139 7.61 -8.03 2.83
CA LYS A 139 8.09 -8.87 3.93
C LYS A 139 7.30 -8.53 5.21
N LYS A 140 6.97 -9.55 6.00
CA LYS A 140 6.16 -9.40 7.23
C LYS A 140 6.79 -8.50 8.31
N ASP A 141 8.10 -8.35 8.28
CA ASP A 141 8.88 -7.54 9.23
C ASP A 141 9.06 -6.08 8.79
N MET A 142 8.57 -5.72 7.60
CA MET A 142 8.58 -4.33 7.15
C MET A 142 7.70 -3.45 8.06
N LYS A 143 8.29 -2.36 8.54
CA LYS A 143 7.60 -1.34 9.35
C LYS A 143 7.08 -0.24 8.44
N ILE A 144 5.90 -0.44 7.88
CA ILE A 144 5.29 0.49 6.93
C ILE A 144 4.31 1.40 7.69
N ALA A 145 4.67 2.66 7.89
CA ALA A 145 3.81 3.66 8.51
C ALA A 145 2.87 4.31 7.48
N LEU A 146 3.41 4.81 6.38
CA LEU A 146 2.68 5.38 5.24
C LEU A 146 3.04 4.59 3.98
N LEU A 147 2.05 4.27 3.16
CA LEU A 147 2.24 3.57 1.89
C LEU A 147 1.55 4.31 0.76
N ILE A 148 2.26 4.54 -0.34
CA ILE A 148 1.75 5.14 -1.57
C ILE A 148 1.92 4.13 -2.71
N ASP A 149 0.83 3.87 -3.42
CA ASP A 149 0.84 3.03 -4.60
C ASP A 149 1.32 3.82 -5.81
N ALA A 150 2.47 3.41 -6.37
CA ALA A 150 3.06 4.02 -7.57
C ALA A 150 2.82 3.19 -8.85
N TRP A 151 2.03 2.12 -8.78
CA TRP A 151 1.60 1.36 -9.96
C TRP A 151 0.65 2.18 -10.83
N GLU A 152 0.73 2.01 -12.14
CA GLU A 152 -0.14 2.73 -13.10
C GLU A 152 -1.63 2.55 -12.80
N HIS A 153 -2.05 1.39 -12.33
CA HIS A 153 -3.44 1.11 -12.01
C HIS A 153 -4.00 1.98 -10.86
N ALA A 154 -3.15 2.55 -10.03
CA ALA A 154 -3.58 3.42 -8.94
C ALA A 154 -4.00 4.82 -9.41
N TRP A 155 -3.51 5.28 -10.58
CA TRP A 155 -3.68 6.66 -11.03
C TRP A 155 -4.04 6.83 -12.51
N ALA A 156 -3.72 5.87 -13.39
CA ALA A 156 -3.83 6.09 -14.83
C ALA A 156 -5.26 6.34 -15.32
N LEU A 157 -6.30 5.81 -14.66
CA LEU A 157 -7.70 6.08 -15.07
C LEU A 157 -8.09 7.53 -14.86
N ASP A 158 -7.61 8.19 -13.80
CA ASP A 158 -7.97 9.56 -13.45
C ASP A 158 -6.98 10.59 -13.98
N TYR A 159 -5.71 10.22 -14.07
CA TYR A 159 -4.61 11.14 -14.38
C TYR A 159 -3.92 10.84 -15.71
N GLN A 160 -4.27 9.74 -16.39
CA GLN A 160 -3.64 9.29 -17.62
C GLN A 160 -2.10 9.12 -17.43
N GLN A 161 -1.27 9.94 -18.10
CA GLN A 161 0.19 9.93 -17.95
C GLN A 161 0.71 10.89 -16.87
N ASP A 162 -0.16 11.70 -16.25
CA ASP A 162 0.23 12.75 -15.30
C ASP A 162 0.34 12.21 -13.86
N LYS A 163 1.34 11.34 -13.66
CA LYS A 163 1.59 10.75 -12.34
C LYS A 163 2.04 11.77 -11.28
N ALA A 164 2.61 12.91 -11.70
CA ALA A 164 2.98 13.99 -10.79
C ALA A 164 1.73 14.60 -10.16
N LYS A 165 0.69 14.85 -10.96
CA LYS A 165 -0.58 15.38 -10.47
C LYS A 165 -1.30 14.41 -9.52
N TYR A 166 -1.21 13.10 -9.75
CA TYR A 166 -1.68 12.11 -8.78
C TYR A 166 -0.98 12.29 -7.44
N LEU A 167 0.35 12.39 -7.46
CA LEU A 167 1.15 12.55 -6.25
C LEU A 167 0.86 13.87 -5.52
N ASP A 168 0.63 14.97 -6.23
CA ASP A 168 0.22 16.25 -5.63
C ASP A 168 -1.11 16.15 -4.90
N ASN A 169 -2.03 15.31 -5.40
CA ASN A 169 -3.36 15.18 -4.84
C ASN A 169 -3.49 14.11 -3.76
N ILE A 170 -2.67 13.04 -3.75
CA ILE A 170 -2.82 11.89 -2.85
C ILE A 170 -2.84 12.31 -1.37
N TRP A 171 -2.12 13.37 -1.03
CA TRP A 171 -2.02 13.90 0.34
C TRP A 171 -3.37 14.28 0.94
N ARG A 172 -4.35 14.62 0.09
CA ARG A 172 -5.71 15.03 0.51
C ARG A 172 -6.52 13.86 1.07
N ILE A 173 -6.12 12.63 0.77
CA ILE A 173 -6.82 11.41 1.19
C ILE A 173 -6.01 10.52 2.13
N ILE A 174 -4.83 10.95 2.59
CA ILE A 174 -4.07 10.20 3.58
C ILE A 174 -4.72 10.31 4.96
N ASP A 175 -4.98 9.19 5.61
CA ASP A 175 -5.42 9.13 6.99
C ASP A 175 -4.21 9.18 7.93
N TRP A 176 -3.90 10.38 8.41
CA TRP A 176 -2.76 10.59 9.30
C TRP A 176 -2.95 9.95 10.68
N ASP A 177 -4.18 9.65 11.09
CA ASP A 177 -4.42 8.96 12.36
C ASP A 177 -4.03 7.49 12.25
N ILE A 178 -4.28 6.85 11.10
CA ILE A 178 -3.78 5.50 10.80
C ILE A 178 -2.25 5.50 10.74
N VAL A 179 -1.64 6.47 10.05
CA VAL A 179 -0.18 6.62 10.01
C VAL A 179 0.41 6.77 11.40
N ASN A 180 -0.19 7.62 12.25
CA ASN A 180 0.23 7.79 13.64
C ASN A 180 0.10 6.51 14.47
N GLY A 181 -0.98 5.76 14.28
CA GLY A 181 -1.18 4.46 14.93
C GLY A 181 -0.06 3.48 14.62
N ARG A 182 0.40 3.43 13.37
CA ARG A 182 1.50 2.57 12.92
C ARG A 182 2.87 3.04 13.41
N LEU A 183 3.05 4.33 13.69
CA LEU A 183 4.28 4.91 14.21
C LEU A 183 4.42 4.76 15.74
N GLY A 184 3.30 4.62 16.45
CA GLY A 184 3.25 4.57 17.91
C GLY A 184 3.30 3.14 18.50
N VAL A 185 3.50 2.10 17.69
CA VAL A 185 3.50 0.67 18.10
C VAL A 185 4.91 0.12 18.24
#